data_0d222f83cc253ca968ecbda7a1a1581f
#
_entry.id   0d222f83cc253ca968ecbda7a1a1581f
#
_cell.length_a   1.000
_cell.length_b   1.000
_cell.length_c   1.000
_cell.angle_alpha   90.00
_cell.angle_beta   90.00
_cell.angle_gamma   90.00
#
_symmetry.space_group_name_H-M   'P 1'
#
loop_
_entity.id
_entity.type
_entity.pdbx_description
1 polymer ?
#
loop_
_entity_poly.entity_id
_entity_poly.type
_entity_poly.pdbx_seq_one_letter_code
_entity_poly.pdbx_strand_id
1 'polypeptide(L)'
;LTLAAEHLRPLMPVSTLASSSPRLSTADIEKLARARDLMQDQMDRTLTIPYLSAAVGLNECKFKQGFREIYGAPPHQFLLELRMQHARALLQSGCQVAQAAYAVGYRHPASFSAAFARYFGHVPKSVGQS
;
A
#
# COMPACT_ATOMS: atom_id res chain seq x y z
N LEU A 1 26.63 -9.36 -22.67
CA LEU A 1 26.51 -8.77 -22.54
C LEU A 1 26.12 -8.61 -22.62
N THR A 2 26.27 -9.01 -22.40
CA THR A 2 26.10 -8.40 -22.10
C THR A 2 25.61 -8.16 -21.99
N LEU A 3 25.89 -8.63 -21.79
CA LEU A 3 25.64 -7.97 -21.32
C LEU A 3 25.03 -7.76 -21.16
N ALA A 4 25.25 -8.14 -21.17
CA ALA A 4 24.95 -7.49 -20.68
C ALA A 4 24.34 -7.42 -20.35
N ALA A 5 24.53 -7.97 -20.32
CA ALA A 5 24.28 -7.46 -19.77
C ALA A 5 23.74 -7.46 -19.37
N GLU A 6 23.99 -7.90 -19.24
CA GLU A 6 23.91 -7.38 -18.66
C GLU A 6 23.24 -7.23 -18.31
N HIS A 7 23.39 -7.77 -18.43
CA HIS A 7 23.08 -7.01 -17.80
C HIS A 7 22.40 -6.99 -17.47
N LEU A 8 22.53 -7.61 -17.51
CA LEU A 8 22.34 -6.98 -16.87
C LEU A 8 21.82 -6.75 -16.50
N ARG A 9 21.96 -7.03 -16.38
CA ARG A 9 21.91 -6.28 -15.65
C ARG A 9 21.59 -6.06 -15.25
N PRO A 10 21.76 -6.42 -15.13
CA PRO A 10 21.81 -5.76 -14.27
C PRO A 10 21.59 -5.50 -13.83
N LEU A 11 21.78 -5.80 -13.61
CA LEU A 11 21.81 -5.05 -12.81
C LEU A 11 21.74 -4.66 -12.32
N MET A 12 22.04 -4.58 -12.09
CA MET A 12 22.20 -3.84 -11.26
C MET A 12 22.12 -3.39 -10.83
N PRO A 13 22.38 -3.44 -10.67
CA PRO A 13 22.44 -2.90 -9.86
C PRO A 13 22.23 -2.59 -9.45
N VAL A 14 22.25 -2.76 -8.97
CA VAL A 14 21.98 -2.29 -8.22
C VAL A 14 22.25 -2.00 -7.70
N SER A 15 22.46 -2.29 -7.49
CA SER A 15 22.64 -2.00 -6.54
C SER A 15 23.34 -1.12 -6.03
N THR A 16 23.87 -0.89 -6.30
CA THR A 16 24.50 0.09 -5.84
C THR A 16 23.89 1.04 -5.03
N LEU A 17 22.92 1.35 -5.35
CA LEU A 17 22.25 2.19 -4.64
C LEU A 17 21.88 1.68 -3.41
N ALA A 18 22.00 0.59 -3.29
CA ALA A 18 21.57 -0.05 -2.15
C ALA A 18 22.41 0.15 -0.95
N SER A 19 23.45 0.85 -1.05
CA SER A 19 24.36 0.99 0.07
C SER A 19 23.70 1.62 1.29
N SER A 20 22.65 2.43 1.12
CA SER A 20 22.01 3.07 2.26
C SER A 20 20.80 2.31 2.77
N SER A 21 20.39 1.24 2.11
CA SER A 21 19.23 0.46 2.50
C SER A 21 19.63 -0.85 3.13
N PRO A 22 18.89 -1.34 4.13
CA PRO A 22 19.15 -2.67 4.67
C PRO A 22 18.94 -3.69 3.57
N ARG A 23 19.82 -4.66 3.52
CA ARG A 23 19.66 -5.75 2.60
C ARG A 23 18.52 -6.64 3.06
N LEU A 24 17.62 -6.99 2.15
CA LEU A 24 16.48 -7.82 2.48
C LEU A 24 16.79 -9.29 2.25
N SER A 25 16.51 -10.10 3.25
CA SER A 25 16.63 -11.55 3.12
C SER A 25 15.33 -12.10 2.57
N THR A 26 15.35 -13.38 2.19
CA THR A 26 14.13 -14.07 1.79
C THR A 26 13.09 -14.01 2.90
N ALA A 27 13.54 -14.20 4.15
CA ALA A 27 12.63 -14.13 5.29
C ALA A 27 12.02 -12.73 5.42
N ASP A 28 12.81 -11.69 5.18
CA ASP A 28 12.29 -10.31 5.23
C ASP A 28 11.22 -10.09 4.16
N ILE A 29 11.46 -10.59 2.95
CA ILE A 29 10.51 -10.44 1.85
C ILE A 29 9.21 -11.15 2.18
N GLU A 30 9.28 -12.34 2.79
CA GLU A 30 8.09 -13.07 3.22
C GLU A 30 7.33 -12.32 4.30
N LYS A 31 8.05 -11.68 5.23
CA LYS A 31 7.42 -10.89 6.28
C LYS A 31 6.70 -9.69 5.69
N LEU A 32 7.32 -9.05 4.70
CA LEU A 32 6.69 -7.92 4.03
C LEU A 32 5.44 -8.34 3.26
N ALA A 33 5.46 -9.53 2.66
CA ALA A 33 4.28 -10.06 1.98
C ALA A 33 3.15 -10.33 2.98
N ARG A 34 3.47 -10.80 4.18
CA ARG A 34 2.46 -10.99 5.21
C ARG A 34 1.87 -9.65 5.67
N ALA A 35 2.71 -8.62 5.75
CA ALA A 35 2.20 -7.29 6.10
C ALA A 35 1.23 -6.78 5.05
N ARG A 36 1.55 -6.98 3.77
CA ARG A 36 0.66 -6.61 2.69
C ARG A 36 -0.68 -7.33 2.82
N ASP A 37 -0.65 -8.64 3.11
CA ASP A 37 -1.87 -9.41 3.28
C ASP A 37 -2.69 -8.90 4.46
N LEU A 38 -2.04 -8.55 5.57
CA LEU A 38 -2.73 -7.95 6.71
C LEU A 38 -3.40 -6.64 6.32
N MET A 39 -2.73 -5.82 5.54
CA MET A 39 -3.30 -4.55 5.10
C MET A 39 -4.55 -4.78 4.25
N GLN A 40 -4.51 -5.77 3.37
CA GLN A 40 -5.67 -6.10 2.54
C GLN A 40 -6.82 -6.63 3.38
N ASP A 41 -6.52 -7.49 4.34
CA ASP A 41 -7.55 -8.10 5.17
C ASP A 41 -8.14 -7.16 6.20
N GLN A 42 -7.34 -6.21 6.68
CA GLN A 42 -7.73 -5.35 7.81
C GLN A 42 -7.72 -3.88 7.44
N MET A 43 -7.94 -3.55 6.16
CA MET A 43 -7.88 -2.14 5.74
C MET A 43 -8.93 -1.27 6.43
N ASP A 44 -9.98 -1.87 6.99
CA ASP A 44 -11.01 -1.15 7.72
C ASP A 44 -10.59 -0.79 9.14
N ARG A 45 -9.38 -1.16 9.55
CA ARG A 45 -8.88 -0.89 10.89
C ARG A 45 -7.77 0.14 10.84
N THR A 46 -7.44 0.69 12.01
CA THR A 46 -6.32 1.59 12.13
C THR A 46 -5.04 0.76 12.10
N LEU A 47 -4.30 0.87 10.99
CA LEU A 47 -3.07 0.12 10.81
C LEU A 47 -1.89 1.08 10.87
N THR A 48 -1.12 0.99 11.95
CA THR A 48 0.04 1.86 12.16
C THR A 48 1.31 1.12 11.79
N ILE A 49 2.37 1.87 11.53
CA ILE A 49 3.68 1.28 11.26
C ILE A 49 4.15 0.41 12.43
N PRO A 50 4.07 0.90 13.70
CA PRO A 50 4.46 0.02 14.81
C PRO A 50 3.66 -1.27 14.86
N TYR A 51 2.35 -1.21 14.63
CA TYR A 51 1.54 -2.42 14.64
C TYR A 51 1.95 -3.39 13.55
N LEU A 52 2.07 -2.91 12.33
CA LEU A 52 2.38 -3.77 11.19
C LEU A 52 3.77 -4.39 11.29
N SER A 53 4.76 -3.57 11.66
CA SER A 53 6.11 -4.07 11.77
C SER A 53 6.24 -5.11 12.88
N ALA A 54 5.60 -4.87 14.03
CA ALA A 54 5.60 -5.82 15.12
C ALA A 54 4.89 -7.11 14.75
N ALA A 55 3.77 -7.00 14.04
CA ALA A 55 2.97 -8.16 13.67
C ALA A 55 3.76 -9.14 12.80
N VAL A 56 4.68 -8.64 11.99
CA VAL A 56 5.46 -9.50 11.10
C VAL A 56 6.90 -9.70 11.56
N GLY A 57 7.29 -9.06 12.67
CA GLY A 57 8.62 -9.30 13.24
C GLY A 57 9.74 -8.54 12.58
N LEU A 58 9.48 -7.31 12.12
CA LEU A 58 10.51 -6.44 11.58
C LEU A 58 10.59 -5.17 12.42
N ASN A 59 11.78 -4.54 12.49
CA ASN A 59 11.83 -3.22 13.07
C ASN A 59 11.22 -2.22 12.09
N GLU A 60 10.84 -1.05 12.59
CA GLU A 60 10.09 -0.09 11.78
C GLU A 60 10.88 0.43 10.60
N CYS A 61 12.18 0.65 10.80
CA CYS A 61 13.03 1.18 9.75
C CYS A 61 13.11 0.19 8.58
N LYS A 62 13.41 -1.06 8.89
CA LYS A 62 13.51 -2.10 7.86
C LYS A 62 12.15 -2.33 7.21
N PHE A 63 11.07 -2.28 7.99
CA PHE A 63 9.73 -2.44 7.46
C PHE A 63 9.42 -1.35 6.43
N LYS A 64 9.63 -0.09 6.78
CA LYS A 64 9.31 1.02 5.89
C LYS A 64 10.17 0.99 4.62
N GLN A 65 11.47 0.81 4.79
CA GLN A 65 12.37 0.82 3.64
C GLN A 65 12.15 -0.38 2.74
N GLY A 66 12.02 -1.55 3.36
CA GLY A 66 11.81 -2.78 2.59
C GLY A 66 10.48 -2.79 1.87
N PHE A 67 9.43 -2.30 2.52
CA PHE A 67 8.11 -2.26 1.90
C PHE A 67 8.14 -1.37 0.65
N ARG A 68 8.74 -0.19 0.78
CA ARG A 68 8.86 0.71 -0.36
C ARG A 68 9.70 0.09 -1.48
N GLU A 69 10.75 -0.61 -1.12
CA GLU A 69 11.64 -1.23 -2.11
C GLU A 69 10.92 -2.32 -2.89
N ILE A 70 10.13 -3.15 -2.20
CA ILE A 70 9.45 -4.28 -2.82
C ILE A 70 8.19 -3.84 -3.55
N TYR A 71 7.39 -2.98 -2.94
CA TYR A 71 6.07 -2.63 -3.47
C TYR A 71 5.99 -1.26 -4.11
N GLY A 72 7.08 -0.50 -4.11
CA GLY A 72 7.15 0.75 -4.84
C GLY A 72 6.55 1.95 -4.16
N ALA A 73 5.98 1.79 -2.96
CA ALA A 73 5.36 2.89 -2.23
C ALA A 73 5.50 2.65 -0.73
N PRO A 74 5.53 3.72 0.07
CA PRO A 74 5.54 3.57 1.52
C PRO A 74 4.26 2.88 1.99
N PRO A 75 4.29 2.22 3.15
CA PRO A 75 3.11 1.49 3.62
C PRO A 75 1.84 2.32 3.71
N HIS A 76 1.94 3.58 4.19
CA HIS A 76 0.73 4.40 4.33
C HIS A 76 0.11 4.73 2.98
N GLN A 77 0.93 4.94 1.96
CA GLN A 77 0.43 5.23 0.62
C GLN A 77 -0.17 3.98 0.00
N PHE A 78 0.46 2.84 0.21
CA PHE A 78 -0.07 1.57 -0.27
C PHE A 78 -1.44 1.29 0.35
N LEU A 79 -1.58 1.55 1.65
CA LEU A 79 -2.86 1.36 2.33
C LEU A 79 -3.92 2.30 1.78
N LEU A 80 -3.56 3.55 1.52
CA LEU A 80 -4.48 4.50 0.90
C LEU A 80 -4.98 3.98 -0.44
N GLU A 81 -4.09 3.48 -1.27
CA GLU A 81 -4.48 2.92 -2.57
C GLU A 81 -5.42 1.74 -2.42
N LEU A 82 -5.15 0.85 -1.48
CA LEU A 82 -6.03 -0.28 -1.23
C LEU A 82 -7.43 0.18 -0.85
N ARG A 83 -7.50 1.15 0.06
CA ARG A 83 -8.78 1.68 0.53
C ARG A 83 -9.55 2.34 -0.61
N MET A 84 -8.86 3.15 -1.40
CA MET A 84 -9.52 3.88 -2.48
C MET A 84 -10.00 2.93 -3.57
N GLN A 85 -9.19 1.96 -3.97
CA GLN A 85 -9.60 1.01 -5.00
C GLN A 85 -10.77 0.15 -4.53
N HIS A 86 -10.73 -0.29 -3.29
CA HIS A 86 -11.83 -1.09 -2.74
C HIS A 86 -13.11 -0.26 -2.63
N ALA A 87 -12.99 0.99 -2.18
CA ALA A 87 -14.14 1.89 -2.07
C ALA A 87 -14.76 2.13 -3.45
N ARG A 88 -13.92 2.34 -4.47
CA ARG A 88 -14.44 2.56 -5.82
C ARG A 88 -15.24 1.34 -6.31
N ALA A 89 -14.70 0.15 -6.05
CA ALA A 89 -15.41 -1.07 -6.44
C ALA A 89 -16.77 -1.17 -5.72
N LEU A 90 -16.83 -0.82 -4.44
CA LEU A 90 -18.09 -0.84 -3.70
C LEU A 90 -19.08 0.17 -4.28
N LEU A 91 -18.61 1.37 -4.60
CA LEU A 91 -19.48 2.38 -5.18
C LEU A 91 -20.00 1.95 -6.55
N GLN A 92 -19.15 1.32 -7.35
CA GLN A 92 -19.56 0.81 -8.66
C GLN A 92 -20.60 -0.29 -8.53
N SER A 93 -20.59 -1.02 -7.43
CA SER A 93 -21.58 -2.08 -7.19
C SER A 93 -22.87 -1.56 -6.58
N GLY A 94 -22.98 -0.24 -6.36
CA GLY A 94 -24.21 0.35 -5.85
C GLY A 94 -24.20 0.70 -4.37
N CYS A 95 -23.06 0.54 -3.71
CA CYS A 95 -22.93 0.88 -2.31
C CYS A 95 -23.02 2.39 -2.10
N GLN A 96 -23.66 2.80 -1.01
CA GLN A 96 -23.75 4.23 -0.70
C GLN A 96 -22.39 4.75 -0.23
N VAL A 97 -22.20 6.06 -0.40
CA VAL A 97 -20.92 6.68 -0.06
C VAL A 97 -20.54 6.44 1.40
N ALA A 98 -21.49 6.63 2.33
CA ALA A 98 -21.20 6.42 3.74
C ALA A 98 -20.83 4.96 4.04
N GLN A 99 -21.52 4.03 3.41
CA GLN A 99 -21.22 2.61 3.60
C GLN A 99 -19.83 2.26 3.08
N ALA A 100 -19.48 2.79 1.90
CA ALA A 100 -18.17 2.55 1.33
C ALA A 100 -17.08 3.14 2.23
N ALA A 101 -17.32 4.34 2.77
CA ALA A 101 -16.37 5.00 3.66
C ALA A 101 -16.07 4.13 4.90
N TYR A 102 -17.13 3.64 5.54
CA TYR A 102 -16.96 2.80 6.73
C TYR A 102 -16.29 1.47 6.39
N ALA A 103 -16.66 0.90 5.26
CA ALA A 103 -16.11 -0.40 4.87
C ALA A 103 -14.60 -0.36 4.66
N VAL A 104 -14.07 0.79 4.26
CA VAL A 104 -12.62 0.91 4.03
C VAL A 104 -11.90 1.62 5.17
N GLY A 105 -12.57 1.80 6.30
CA GLY A 105 -11.89 2.23 7.53
C GLY A 105 -11.95 3.70 7.84
N TYR A 106 -12.79 4.48 7.16
CA TYR A 106 -12.96 5.88 7.49
C TYR A 106 -14.08 6.02 8.52
N ARG A 107 -13.81 6.79 9.57
CA ARG A 107 -14.78 7.07 10.60
C ARG A 107 -15.82 8.07 10.14
N HIS A 108 -15.39 9.01 9.30
CA HIS A 108 -16.24 10.12 8.88
C HIS A 108 -16.33 10.14 7.37
N PRO A 109 -17.54 10.01 6.81
CA PRO A 109 -17.71 10.03 5.36
C PRO A 109 -17.14 11.28 4.69
N ALA A 110 -17.15 12.43 5.38
CA ALA A 110 -16.58 13.65 4.82
C ALA A 110 -15.08 13.52 4.59
N SER A 111 -14.37 12.89 5.53
CA SER A 111 -12.94 12.65 5.36
C SER A 111 -12.67 11.71 4.22
N PHE A 112 -13.50 10.68 4.08
CA PHE A 112 -13.40 9.75 2.96
C PHE A 112 -13.61 10.46 1.64
N SER A 113 -14.67 11.28 1.56
CA SER A 113 -15.00 11.98 0.31
C SER A 113 -13.85 12.90 -0.12
N ALA A 114 -13.23 13.59 0.83
CA ALA A 114 -12.09 14.45 0.53
C ALA A 114 -10.90 13.65 0.03
N ALA A 115 -10.61 12.53 0.68
CA ALA A 115 -9.50 11.67 0.26
C ALA A 115 -9.77 11.06 -1.12
N PHE A 116 -10.99 10.61 -1.35
CA PHE A 116 -11.38 10.02 -2.62
C PHE A 116 -11.23 11.03 -3.77
N ALA A 117 -11.73 12.26 -3.54
CA ALA A 117 -11.65 13.30 -4.56
C ALA A 117 -10.19 13.64 -4.86
N ARG A 118 -9.34 13.67 -3.84
CA ARG A 118 -7.92 13.94 -4.01
C ARG A 118 -7.23 12.83 -4.79
N TYR A 119 -7.62 11.60 -4.52
CA TYR A 119 -6.99 10.44 -5.15
C TYR A 119 -7.44 10.25 -6.59
N PHE A 120 -8.76 10.31 -6.84
CA PHE A 120 -9.32 10.02 -8.17
C PHE A 120 -9.64 11.25 -9.00
N GLY A 121 -9.64 12.45 -8.41
CA GLY A 121 -9.95 13.67 -9.13
C GLY A 121 -11.44 13.97 -9.26
N HIS A 122 -12.31 13.18 -8.64
CA HIS A 122 -13.73 13.44 -8.63
C HIS A 122 -14.35 12.87 -7.36
N VAL A 123 -15.53 13.37 -6.99
CA VAL A 123 -16.15 12.97 -5.73
C VAL A 123 -16.73 11.56 -5.83
N PRO A 124 -16.82 10.84 -4.70
CA PRO A 124 -17.33 9.45 -4.74
C PRO A 124 -18.77 9.35 -5.19
N LYS A 125 -19.57 10.37 -4.94
CA LYS A 125 -20.95 10.36 -5.34
C LYS A 125 -21.13 10.17 -6.85
N SER A 126 -20.18 10.68 -7.65
CA SER A 126 -20.25 10.61 -9.09
C SER A 126 -20.07 9.19 -9.64
N VAL A 127 -19.45 8.30 -8.86
CA VAL A 127 -19.18 6.93 -9.32
C VAL A 127 -20.47 6.15 -9.51
N GLY A 128 -21.39 6.30 -8.56
CA GLY A 128 -22.64 5.53 -8.59
C GLY A 128 -23.68 6.04 -9.57
N GLN A 129 -23.37 7.10 -10.28
CA GLN A 129 -24.33 7.71 -11.19
C GLN A 129 -24.03 7.48 -12.66
N SER A 130 -23.00 6.76 -12.95
CA SER A 130 -22.64 6.54 -14.35
C SER A 130 -23.48 5.46 -15.03
#